data_84627c19806120862057c201042b77ef
#
_entry.id   84627c19806120862057c201042b77ef
#
_cell.length_a   1.000
_cell.length_b   1.000
_cell.length_c   1.000
_cell.angle_alpha   90.00
_cell.angle_beta   90.00
_cell.angle_gamma   90.00
#
_symmetry.space_group_name_H-M   'P 1'
#
loop_
_entity.id
_entity.type
_entity.pdbx_description
1 polymer ?
#
loop_
_entity_poly.entity_id
_entity_poly.type
_entity_poly.pdbx_seq_one_letter_code
_entity_poly.pdbx_strand_id
1 'polypeptide(L)'
;YIIIGGGCAGLSLAYELEIHNKLKNKTLAIIEPRLEYKKDKTWSFWKTTDHNFGDCIKKSWQNFSINIPNKTNYLECINYPYQSIDSGLYYEKINGKLNQNKNVSFFKNLKEINSNNSFIFNSVPSIKKDYDNLWQHFCGVEIETQNDFFDDEIFNIMDFDCEQRESVHFFYTL
;
A
#
# COMPACT_ATOMS: atom_id res chain seq x y z
N TYR A 1 5.96 -1.86 -22.60
CA TYR A 1 5.52 -1.10 -21.43
C TYR A 1 6.68 -0.89 -20.48
N ILE A 2 6.70 0.26 -19.82
CA ILE A 2 7.66 0.59 -18.77
C ILE A 2 6.87 1.08 -17.56
N ILE A 3 7.14 0.49 -16.39
CA ILE A 3 6.61 0.97 -15.11
C ILE A 3 7.78 1.52 -14.30
N ILE A 4 7.74 2.79 -13.95
CA ILE A 4 8.72 3.44 -13.08
C ILE A 4 8.18 3.41 -11.65
N GLY A 5 8.87 2.70 -10.77
CA GLY A 5 8.49 2.42 -9.40
C GLY A 5 7.89 1.03 -9.21
N GLY A 6 8.59 0.18 -8.46
CA GLY A 6 8.16 -1.17 -8.05
C GLY A 6 7.50 -1.17 -6.67
N GLY A 7 6.79 -0.11 -6.31
CA GLY A 7 5.97 -0.04 -5.11
C GLY A 7 4.58 -0.67 -5.31
N CYS A 8 3.66 -0.43 -4.36
CA CYS A 8 2.30 -0.97 -4.40
C CYS A 8 1.60 -0.68 -5.74
N ALA A 9 1.58 0.57 -6.19
CA ALA A 9 0.88 0.96 -7.42
C ALA A 9 1.50 0.34 -8.68
N GLY A 10 2.83 0.40 -8.82
CA GLY A 10 3.52 -0.13 -9.99
C GLY A 10 3.42 -1.65 -10.10
N LEU A 11 3.60 -2.35 -8.98
CA LEU A 11 3.49 -3.81 -8.94
C LEU A 11 2.05 -4.29 -9.12
N SER A 12 1.04 -3.61 -8.56
CA SER A 12 -0.36 -3.92 -8.81
C SER A 12 -0.68 -3.82 -10.29
N LEU A 13 -0.25 -2.72 -10.95
CA LEU A 13 -0.45 -2.57 -12.39
C LEU A 13 0.22 -3.68 -13.19
N ALA A 14 1.46 -4.02 -12.85
CA ALA A 14 2.19 -5.09 -13.52
C ALA A 14 1.46 -6.44 -13.38
N TYR A 15 0.98 -6.74 -12.17
CA TYR A 15 0.24 -7.95 -11.88
C TYR A 15 -1.08 -8.01 -12.66
N GLU A 16 -1.86 -6.92 -12.69
CA GLU A 16 -3.11 -6.85 -13.44
C GLU A 16 -2.88 -6.98 -14.96
N LEU A 17 -1.83 -6.39 -15.50
CA LEU A 17 -1.45 -6.57 -16.90
C LEU A 17 -1.15 -8.04 -17.22
N GLU A 18 -0.48 -8.74 -16.32
CA GLU A 18 -0.13 -10.15 -16.48
C GLU A 18 -1.37 -11.06 -16.40
N ILE A 19 -2.18 -10.97 -15.35
CA ILE A 19 -3.32 -11.87 -15.16
C ILE A 19 -4.42 -11.67 -16.21
N HIS A 20 -4.52 -10.47 -16.77
CA HIS A 20 -5.44 -10.13 -17.85
C HIS A 20 -4.84 -10.35 -19.25
N ASN A 21 -3.69 -11.07 -19.37
CA ASN A 21 -3.01 -11.37 -20.64
C ASN A 21 -2.70 -10.13 -21.49
N LYS A 22 -2.53 -8.94 -20.88
CA LYS A 22 -2.19 -7.70 -21.60
C LYS A 22 -0.74 -7.64 -22.04
N LEU A 23 0.09 -8.56 -21.54
CA LEU A 23 1.50 -8.73 -21.90
C LEU A 23 1.73 -9.69 -23.07
N LYS A 24 0.67 -10.25 -23.66
CA LYS A 24 0.79 -11.08 -24.86
C LYS A 24 1.42 -10.28 -26.01
N ASN A 25 2.56 -10.75 -26.54
CA ASN A 25 3.36 -10.06 -27.58
C ASN A 25 3.84 -8.67 -27.17
N LYS A 26 4.00 -8.40 -25.89
CA LYS A 26 4.52 -7.18 -25.30
C LYS A 26 5.63 -7.51 -24.30
N THR A 27 6.52 -6.58 -24.10
CA THR A 27 7.50 -6.62 -23.02
C THR A 27 7.14 -5.63 -21.94
N LEU A 28 7.45 -5.96 -20.70
CA LEU A 28 7.28 -5.09 -19.54
C LEU A 28 8.63 -4.93 -18.83
N ALA A 29 9.08 -3.69 -18.70
CA ALA A 29 10.20 -3.32 -17.87
C ALA A 29 9.68 -2.64 -16.58
N ILE A 30 10.12 -3.11 -15.43
CA ILE A 30 9.83 -2.50 -14.13
C ILE A 30 11.13 -1.87 -13.61
N ILE A 31 11.11 -0.56 -13.39
CA ILE A 31 12.27 0.19 -12.92
C ILE A 31 12.13 0.36 -11.40
N GLU A 32 12.95 -0.35 -10.66
CA GLU A 32 12.95 -0.31 -9.20
C GLU A 32 14.38 -0.42 -8.65
N PRO A 33 14.89 0.63 -7.98
CA PRO A 33 16.26 0.60 -7.48
C PRO A 33 16.47 -0.31 -6.27
N ARG A 34 15.41 -0.74 -5.57
CA ARG A 34 15.53 -1.67 -4.44
C ARG A 34 16.05 -3.02 -4.89
N LEU A 35 16.92 -3.62 -4.08
CA LEU A 35 17.49 -4.94 -4.35
C LEU A 35 16.60 -6.05 -3.80
N GLU A 36 15.86 -5.77 -2.72
CA GLU A 36 15.04 -6.74 -2.00
C GLU A 36 13.69 -6.14 -1.65
N TYR A 37 12.68 -6.99 -1.67
CA TYR A 37 11.35 -6.70 -1.16
C TYR A 37 11.20 -7.37 0.20
N LYS A 38 10.91 -6.57 1.24
CA LYS A 38 10.75 -7.02 2.62
C LYS A 38 9.36 -6.68 3.12
N LYS A 39 8.98 -7.28 4.23
CA LYS A 39 7.78 -6.86 4.99
C LYS A 39 8.09 -5.54 5.70
N ASP A 40 8.10 -4.44 4.93
CA ASP A 40 8.53 -3.12 5.37
C ASP A 40 7.45 -2.03 5.22
N LYS A 41 6.25 -2.44 4.81
CA LYS A 41 5.11 -1.53 4.58
C LYS A 41 3.86 -2.06 5.25
N THR A 42 3.08 -1.15 5.79
CA THR A 42 1.71 -1.39 6.20
C THR A 42 0.80 -0.67 5.23
N TRP A 43 0.00 -1.41 4.49
CA TRP A 43 -1.00 -0.86 3.60
C TRP A 43 -2.37 -1.27 4.08
N SER A 44 -3.23 -0.28 4.28
CA SER A 44 -4.61 -0.51 4.68
C SER A 44 -5.54 0.33 3.82
N PHE A 45 -6.72 -0.20 3.54
CA PHE A 45 -7.68 0.42 2.66
C PHE A 45 -9.10 -0.08 2.92
N TRP A 46 -10.09 0.70 2.51
CA TRP A 46 -11.47 0.28 2.46
C TRP A 46 -11.69 -0.65 1.27
N LYS A 47 -12.16 -1.88 1.50
CA LYS A 47 -12.52 -2.81 0.44
C LYS A 47 -13.81 -2.34 -0.23
N THR A 48 -13.72 -1.52 -1.24
CA THR A 48 -14.87 -1.03 -2.02
C THR A 48 -15.22 -1.94 -3.20
N THR A 49 -14.27 -2.78 -3.63
CA THR A 49 -14.42 -3.74 -4.73
C THR A 49 -13.67 -5.02 -4.39
N ASP A 50 -13.98 -6.10 -5.08
CA ASP A 50 -13.17 -7.31 -5.01
C ASP A 50 -11.79 -7.09 -5.63
N HIS A 51 -10.79 -7.74 -5.08
CA HIS A 51 -9.40 -7.64 -5.52
C HIS A 51 -8.68 -8.98 -5.43
N ASN A 52 -7.56 -9.10 -6.15
CA ASN A 52 -6.81 -10.35 -6.27
C ASN A 52 -5.85 -10.65 -5.11
N PHE A 53 -5.92 -9.89 -4.00
CA PHE A 53 -4.97 -9.95 -2.88
C PHE A 53 -5.60 -10.43 -1.58
N GLY A 54 -6.71 -11.20 -1.67
CA GLY A 54 -7.40 -11.73 -0.49
C GLY A 54 -6.51 -12.63 0.38
N ASP A 55 -5.61 -13.39 -0.21
CA ASP A 55 -4.62 -14.24 0.45
C ASP A 55 -3.45 -13.47 1.07
N CYS A 56 -3.35 -12.17 0.81
CA CYS A 56 -2.36 -11.28 1.44
C CYS A 56 -2.95 -10.45 2.59
N ILE A 57 -4.23 -10.61 2.91
CA ILE A 57 -4.88 -9.85 3.98
C ILE A 57 -4.36 -10.33 5.35
N LYS A 58 -3.82 -9.42 6.12
CA LYS A 58 -3.39 -9.64 7.51
C LYS A 58 -4.58 -9.60 8.46
N LYS A 59 -5.43 -8.58 8.33
CA LYS A 59 -6.64 -8.38 9.13
C LYS A 59 -7.69 -7.63 8.32
N SER A 60 -8.96 -7.89 8.65
CA SER A 60 -10.12 -7.20 8.06
C SER A 60 -11.08 -6.83 9.17
N TRP A 61 -11.41 -5.55 9.30
CA TRP A 61 -12.29 -5.03 10.32
C TRP A 61 -13.61 -4.57 9.72
N GLN A 62 -14.70 -4.82 10.45
CA GLN A 62 -16.04 -4.33 10.14
C GLN A 62 -16.46 -3.18 11.06
N ASN A 63 -15.67 -2.91 12.10
CA ASN A 63 -15.93 -1.85 13.06
C ASN A 63 -14.69 -0.97 13.23
N PHE A 64 -14.92 0.30 13.47
CA PHE A 64 -13.86 1.25 13.74
C PHE A 64 -14.29 2.31 14.76
N SER A 65 -13.34 2.98 15.35
CA SER A 65 -13.59 4.10 16.24
C SER A 65 -12.87 5.37 15.79
N ILE A 66 -13.44 6.49 16.22
CA ILE A 66 -12.83 7.82 16.17
C ILE A 66 -12.92 8.40 17.57
N ASN A 67 -11.78 8.79 18.12
CA ASN A 67 -11.69 9.36 19.44
C ASN A 67 -11.44 10.87 19.37
N ILE A 68 -12.14 11.58 20.24
CA ILE A 68 -11.87 12.96 20.59
C ILE A 68 -11.84 13.06 22.12
N PRO A 69 -11.31 14.12 22.74
CA PRO A 69 -11.32 14.25 24.19
C PRO A 69 -12.69 14.02 24.79
N ASN A 70 -12.76 13.08 25.74
CA ASN A 70 -13.97 12.68 26.47
C ASN A 70 -15.09 12.01 25.63
N LYS A 71 -14.82 11.62 24.39
CA LYS A 71 -15.83 10.92 23.55
C LYS A 71 -15.21 10.00 22.54
N THR A 72 -15.70 8.74 22.50
CA THR A 72 -15.41 7.78 21.44
C THR A 72 -16.67 7.53 20.62
N ASN A 73 -16.55 7.61 19.31
CA ASN A 73 -17.60 7.21 18.37
C ASN A 73 -17.21 5.86 17.77
N TYR A 74 -18.10 4.87 17.93
CA TYR A 74 -17.98 3.56 17.29
C TYR A 74 -18.86 3.53 16.04
N LEU A 75 -18.33 3.00 14.97
CA LEU A 75 -18.94 3.02 13.65
C LEU A 75 -18.77 1.65 12.99
N GLU A 76 -19.72 1.27 12.17
CA GLU A 76 -19.68 0.03 11.39
C GLU A 76 -19.30 0.30 9.94
N CYS A 77 -18.54 -0.62 9.34
CA CYS A 77 -18.13 -0.58 7.94
C CYS A 77 -18.35 -1.93 7.23
N ILE A 78 -19.45 -2.61 7.55
CA ILE A 78 -19.77 -3.97 7.09
C ILE A 78 -19.73 -4.06 5.55
N ASN A 79 -20.30 -3.09 4.84
CA ASN A 79 -20.36 -3.09 3.39
C ASN A 79 -19.01 -2.80 2.73
N TYR A 80 -18.13 -2.12 3.43
CA TYR A 80 -16.78 -1.73 2.97
C TYR A 80 -15.78 -1.96 4.10
N PRO A 81 -15.46 -3.22 4.42
CA PRO A 81 -14.55 -3.52 5.52
C PRO A 81 -13.18 -2.89 5.28
N TYR A 82 -12.55 -2.46 6.36
CA TYR A 82 -11.20 -1.95 6.30
C TYR A 82 -10.21 -3.10 6.37
N GLN A 83 -9.28 -3.17 5.44
CA GLN A 83 -8.36 -4.30 5.32
C GLN A 83 -6.92 -3.84 5.40
N SER A 84 -6.08 -4.61 6.09
CA SER A 84 -4.64 -4.44 6.12
C SER A 84 -3.95 -5.58 5.38
N ILE A 85 -3.04 -5.24 4.48
CA ILE A 85 -2.26 -6.19 3.67
C ILE A 85 -0.88 -6.43 4.31
N ASP A 86 -0.48 -7.71 4.36
CA ASP A 86 0.90 -8.09 4.60
C ASP A 86 1.73 -7.81 3.34
N SER A 87 2.65 -6.83 3.43
CA SER A 87 3.46 -6.43 2.29
C SER A 87 4.43 -7.53 1.83
N GLY A 88 4.87 -8.40 2.73
CA GLY A 88 5.73 -9.55 2.39
C GLY A 88 5.00 -10.53 1.48
N LEU A 89 3.81 -10.99 1.90
CA LEU A 89 2.95 -11.87 1.10
C LEU A 89 2.55 -11.24 -0.23
N TYR A 90 2.24 -9.94 -0.22
CA TYR A 90 1.92 -9.20 -1.43
C TYR A 90 3.09 -9.20 -2.43
N TYR A 91 4.31 -8.89 -1.97
CA TYR A 91 5.48 -8.91 -2.84
C TYR A 91 5.80 -10.32 -3.34
N GLU A 92 5.71 -11.34 -2.49
CA GLU A 92 5.94 -12.72 -2.86
C GLU A 92 4.98 -13.18 -3.96
N LYS A 93 3.70 -12.93 -3.78
CA LYS A 93 2.66 -13.27 -4.76
C LYS A 93 2.92 -12.64 -6.12
N ILE A 94 3.16 -11.32 -6.15
CA ILE A 94 3.35 -10.60 -7.41
C ILE A 94 4.65 -11.01 -8.08
N ASN A 95 5.76 -11.02 -7.36
CA ASN A 95 7.05 -11.40 -7.92
C ASN A 95 7.05 -12.85 -8.39
N GLY A 96 6.42 -13.77 -7.63
CA GLY A 96 6.25 -15.14 -8.04
C GLY A 96 5.48 -15.29 -9.36
N LYS A 97 4.46 -14.47 -9.59
CA LYS A 97 3.71 -14.45 -10.85
C LYS A 97 4.50 -13.82 -11.99
N LEU A 98 5.08 -12.64 -11.77
CA LEU A 98 5.80 -11.89 -12.81
C LEU A 98 7.08 -12.59 -13.28
N ASN A 99 7.81 -13.25 -12.37
CA ASN A 99 9.04 -13.99 -12.71
C ASN A 99 8.80 -15.22 -13.60
N GLN A 100 7.56 -15.71 -13.70
CA GLN A 100 7.21 -16.79 -14.63
C GLN A 100 7.09 -16.31 -16.06
N ASN A 101 6.95 -15.02 -16.30
CA ASN A 101 6.81 -14.45 -17.64
C ASN A 101 8.15 -13.90 -18.15
N LYS A 102 8.74 -14.59 -19.13
CA LYS A 102 10.01 -14.17 -19.77
C LYS A 102 9.99 -12.79 -20.44
N ASN A 103 8.81 -12.22 -20.64
CA ASN A 103 8.65 -10.89 -21.22
C ASN A 103 8.66 -9.78 -20.15
N VAL A 104 8.76 -10.13 -18.86
CA VAL A 104 8.87 -9.18 -17.75
C VAL A 104 10.30 -9.15 -17.25
N SER A 105 10.83 -7.95 -17.05
CA SER A 105 12.19 -7.76 -16.53
C SER A 105 12.23 -6.59 -15.56
N PHE A 106 13.07 -6.72 -14.54
CA PHE A 106 13.33 -5.68 -13.54
C PHE A 106 14.68 -5.00 -13.82
N PHE A 107 14.72 -3.69 -13.69
CA PHE A 107 15.91 -2.86 -13.89
C PHE A 107 16.07 -1.88 -12.73
N LYS A 108 17.31 -1.48 -12.42
CA LYS A 108 17.58 -0.52 -11.34
C LYS A 108 17.31 0.91 -11.74
N ASN A 109 17.52 1.23 -13.01
CA ASN A 109 17.28 2.58 -13.53
C ASN A 109 16.84 2.56 -15.00
N LEU A 110 16.20 3.66 -15.41
CA LEU A 110 15.67 3.80 -16.77
C LEU A 110 16.76 3.84 -17.87
N LYS A 111 18.00 4.20 -17.50
CA LYS A 111 19.11 4.25 -18.47
C LYS A 111 19.55 2.88 -18.98
N GLU A 112 19.15 1.82 -18.31
CA GLU A 112 19.48 0.43 -18.69
C GLU A 112 18.65 -0.08 -19.87
N ILE A 113 17.62 0.64 -20.27
CA ILE A 113 16.70 0.21 -21.33
C ILE A 113 16.48 1.29 -22.36
N ASN A 114 16.14 0.87 -23.59
CA ASN A 114 15.66 1.77 -24.62
C ASN A 114 14.16 2.04 -24.41
N SER A 115 13.79 3.27 -24.11
CA SER A 115 12.41 3.70 -23.86
C SER A 115 11.67 4.21 -25.10
N ASN A 116 12.32 4.22 -26.28
CA ASN A 116 11.68 4.66 -27.53
C ASN A 116 10.46 3.76 -27.85
N ASN A 117 9.38 4.40 -28.29
CA ASN A 117 8.12 3.73 -28.63
C ASN A 117 7.49 2.91 -27.49
N SER A 118 7.74 3.31 -26.22
CA SER A 118 7.19 2.66 -25.04
C SER A 118 6.07 3.48 -24.43
N PHE A 119 5.07 2.77 -23.87
CA PHE A 119 4.14 3.39 -22.91
C PHE A 119 4.77 3.36 -21.53
N ILE A 120 4.88 4.52 -20.90
CA ILE A 120 5.53 4.70 -19.61
C ILE A 120 4.47 5.03 -18.56
N PHE A 121 4.42 4.24 -17.50
CA PHE A 121 3.61 4.47 -16.30
C PHE A 121 4.55 4.86 -15.16
N ASN A 122 4.41 6.08 -14.66
CA ASN A 122 5.21 6.57 -13.55
C ASN A 122 4.41 6.53 -12.25
N SER A 123 4.79 5.62 -11.35
CA SER A 123 4.19 5.48 -10.02
C SER A 123 5.03 6.15 -8.92
N VAL A 124 6.11 6.82 -9.28
CA VAL A 124 6.94 7.58 -8.34
C VAL A 124 6.38 8.99 -8.24
N PRO A 125 5.98 9.44 -7.04
CA PRO A 125 5.43 10.78 -6.88
C PRO A 125 6.47 11.85 -7.19
N SER A 126 6.08 12.84 -7.98
CA SER A 126 6.87 14.07 -8.19
C SER A 126 6.41 15.11 -7.16
N ILE A 127 7.20 15.26 -6.10
CA ILE A 127 6.88 16.24 -5.05
C ILE A 127 7.40 17.59 -5.50
N LYS A 128 6.50 18.50 -5.86
CA LYS A 128 6.82 19.92 -5.96
C LYS A 128 6.68 20.50 -4.55
N LYS A 129 7.73 21.16 -4.07
CA LYS A 129 7.61 21.99 -2.85
C LYS A 129 6.78 23.21 -3.22
N ASP A 130 5.50 23.16 -2.89
CA ASP A 130 4.59 24.29 -2.98
C ASP A 130 4.16 24.67 -1.58
N TYR A 131 4.08 25.96 -1.28
CA TYR A 131 3.73 26.45 0.06
C TYR A 131 2.25 26.21 0.41
N ASP A 132 1.43 25.86 -0.58
CA ASP A 132 0.01 25.56 -0.41
C ASP A 132 -0.26 24.05 -0.14
N ASN A 133 0.78 23.24 0.01
CA ASN A 133 0.63 21.81 0.31
C ASN A 133 0.62 21.54 1.81
N LEU A 134 -0.34 20.72 2.24
CA LEU A 134 -0.32 20.12 3.55
C LEU A 134 0.59 18.88 3.54
N TRP A 135 1.46 18.78 4.53
CA TRP A 135 2.33 17.64 4.71
C TRP A 135 1.77 16.73 5.79
N GLN A 136 1.64 15.46 5.47
CA GLN A 136 1.27 14.42 6.42
C GLN A 136 2.50 13.57 6.74
N HIS A 137 2.91 13.56 8.00
CA HIS A 137 4.03 12.77 8.49
C HIS A 137 3.52 11.61 9.32
N PHE A 138 4.02 10.41 9.05
CA PHE A 138 3.73 9.23 9.83
C PHE A 138 4.99 8.69 10.47
N CYS A 139 4.87 8.30 11.73
CA CYS A 139 5.82 7.44 12.41
C CYS A 139 5.02 6.33 13.08
N GLY A 140 5.35 5.08 12.80
CA GLY A 140 4.65 3.92 13.35
C GLY A 140 5.60 2.97 14.03
N VAL A 141 5.09 2.29 15.04
CA VAL A 141 5.75 1.19 15.74
C VAL A 141 4.80 -0.01 15.75
N GLU A 142 5.33 -1.19 15.59
CA GLU A 142 4.61 -2.44 15.86
C GLU A 142 4.96 -2.86 17.28
N ILE A 143 3.93 -3.07 18.11
CA ILE A 143 4.10 -3.45 19.51
C ILE A 143 3.42 -4.78 19.76
N GLU A 144 4.01 -5.60 20.62
CA GLU A 144 3.45 -6.83 21.13
C GLU A 144 3.24 -6.67 22.62
N THR A 145 2.04 -7.00 23.10
CA THR A 145 1.66 -6.91 24.51
C THR A 145 1.56 -8.29 25.14
N GLN A 146 1.91 -8.42 26.42
CA GLN A 146 1.82 -9.70 27.14
C GLN A 146 0.37 -10.12 27.46
N ASN A 147 -0.54 -9.16 27.49
CA ASN A 147 -1.97 -9.37 27.74
C ASN A 147 -2.77 -8.71 26.63
N ASP A 148 -4.01 -9.17 26.43
CA ASP A 148 -4.97 -8.56 25.50
C ASP A 148 -5.33 -7.16 25.99
N PHE A 149 -4.67 -6.16 25.43
CA PHE A 149 -4.86 -4.74 25.75
C PHE A 149 -5.73 -4.03 24.72
N PHE A 150 -5.62 -4.46 23.48
CA PHE A 150 -6.36 -3.88 22.36
C PHE A 150 -7.55 -4.79 22.00
N ASP A 151 -8.68 -4.16 21.66
CA ASP A 151 -9.78 -4.86 21.01
C ASP A 151 -9.40 -5.07 19.53
N ASP A 152 -9.15 -6.31 19.15
CA ASP A 152 -8.71 -6.66 17.80
C ASP A 152 -9.84 -6.66 16.77
N GLU A 153 -11.10 -6.52 17.20
CA GLU A 153 -12.28 -6.40 16.34
C GLU A 153 -12.57 -4.95 15.91
N ILE A 154 -11.92 -3.96 16.55
CA ILE A 154 -12.13 -2.54 16.29
C ILE A 154 -10.79 -1.87 16.01
N PHE A 155 -10.63 -1.30 14.81
CA PHE A 155 -9.49 -0.41 14.59
C PHE A 155 -9.82 1.03 14.92
N ASN A 156 -8.85 1.77 15.42
CA ASN A 156 -9.01 3.20 15.67
C ASN A 156 -8.39 3.98 14.50
N ILE A 157 -9.25 4.60 13.69
CA ILE A 157 -8.78 5.30 12.49
C ILE A 157 -8.19 6.66 12.79
N MET A 158 -8.68 7.32 13.84
CA MET A 158 -8.19 8.64 14.27
C MET A 158 -8.46 8.81 15.77
N ASP A 159 -7.41 8.85 16.55
CA ASP A 159 -7.47 9.19 17.97
C ASP A 159 -6.88 10.59 18.15
N PHE A 160 -7.77 11.57 18.33
CA PHE A 160 -7.40 12.95 18.58
C PHE A 160 -7.29 13.27 20.08
N ASP A 161 -7.48 12.29 20.98
CA ASP A 161 -7.27 12.45 22.42
C ASP A 161 -5.77 12.43 22.76
N CYS A 162 -5.06 13.34 22.13
CA CYS A 162 -3.63 13.54 22.28
C CYS A 162 -3.28 15.02 22.18
N GLU A 163 -2.04 15.37 22.53
CA GLU A 163 -1.59 16.75 22.47
C GLU A 163 -1.71 17.33 21.05
N GLN A 164 -2.52 18.37 20.90
CA GLN A 164 -2.68 19.16 19.68
C GLN A 164 -1.84 20.43 19.82
N ARG A 165 -0.85 20.60 18.95
CA ARG A 165 -0.01 21.82 18.91
C ARG A 165 -0.47 22.75 17.77
N GLU A 166 0.44 23.19 16.94
CA GLU A 166 0.17 24.04 15.78
C GLU A 166 -0.31 23.28 14.54
N SER A 167 -0.50 21.97 14.66
CA SER A 167 -0.91 21.08 13.56
C SER A 167 -1.90 20.04 14.06
N VAL A 168 -2.61 19.39 13.13
CA VAL A 168 -3.48 18.27 13.46
C VAL A 168 -2.60 17.06 13.79
N HIS A 169 -2.83 16.48 14.98
CA HIS A 169 -2.14 15.27 15.44
C HIS A 169 -3.16 14.22 15.87
N PHE A 170 -2.91 12.99 15.53
CA PHE A 170 -3.74 11.85 15.93
C PHE A 170 -2.93 10.56 15.92
N PHE A 171 -3.37 9.58 16.71
CA PHE A 171 -2.89 8.21 16.65
C PHE A 171 -3.79 7.37 15.75
N TYR A 172 -3.17 6.36 15.17
CA TYR A 172 -3.80 5.40 14.28
C TYR A 172 -3.43 3.99 14.75
N THR A 173 -4.41 3.20 15.20
CA THR A 173 -4.17 1.87 15.76
C THR A 173 -4.86 0.81 14.91
N LEU A 174 -4.06 -0.16 14.43
CA LEU A 174 -4.50 -1.26 13.56
C LEU A 174 -4.16 -2.61 14.17
#